data_07a39d2975b2ed11d121a6cc79469265
#
_entry.id   07a39d2975b2ed11d121a6cc79469265
#
_cell.length_a   1.000
_cell.length_b   1.000
_cell.length_c   1.000
_cell.angle_alpha   90.00
_cell.angle_beta   90.00
_cell.angle_gamma   90.00
#
_symmetry.space_group_name_H-M   'P 1'
#
loop_
_entity.id
_entity.type
_entity.pdbx_description
1 polymer ?
#
loop_
_entity_poly.entity_id
_entity_poly.type
_entity_poly.pdbx_seq_one_letter_code
_entity_poly.pdbx_strand_id
1 'polypeptide(L)'
;MAHRHPLLGLGAAIASSAAFATSGAFAKSLLIGGWSPGAVVTLRITIAAVVLLVPTLWVLRGRWGVLRRSARLVIGYGLTGVAGCQVAYFYAVSHLSVGVALLLEYLAPVLIVGWLWLRHGQAPRRLTVTGVILAMAGLMLVLDVVGGMRLSTAGVLWGLTAAVSLVLYFLITAQVDEELPPIALAGSGLTVGAVVLWAAALVGVLDTTRGSSTVVVGSASVPWWVPILVISIVAAAFAYVAGVAAVRMLGAKVASFVALSEVLFAVLFAWLVLAELPTPIQLVGGVLIVAGLIAVRADEARGQVDGGPDGVGVGATDEEDYAAELLPTGALGQDPVRHGS
;
A
#
# COMPACT_ATOMS: atom_id res chain seq x y z
N MET A 1 -6.30 15.64 20.54
CA MET A 1 -7.32 15.40 19.49
C MET A 1 -6.80 16.01 18.20
N ALA A 2 -6.15 15.23 17.35
CA ALA A 2 -5.72 15.72 16.04
C ALA A 2 -6.97 16.02 15.21
N HIS A 3 -7.09 17.26 14.72
CA HIS A 3 -8.15 17.63 13.79
C HIS A 3 -7.98 16.75 12.54
N ARG A 4 -8.79 15.68 12.44
CA ARG A 4 -8.88 14.87 11.23
C ARG A 4 -9.41 15.78 10.11
N HIS A 5 -8.53 16.22 9.21
CA HIS A 5 -8.91 16.94 8.01
C HIS A 5 -9.23 15.92 6.91
N PRO A 6 -10.47 15.41 6.80
CA PRO A 6 -10.82 14.29 5.91
C PRO A 6 -10.56 14.61 4.43
N LEU A 7 -10.65 15.88 4.05
CA LEU A 7 -10.35 16.32 2.68
C LEU A 7 -8.85 16.26 2.36
N LEU A 8 -7.99 16.60 3.33
CA LEU A 8 -6.53 16.49 3.16
C LEU A 8 -6.11 15.01 3.07
N GLY A 9 -6.70 14.15 3.92
CA GLY A 9 -6.47 12.71 3.85
C GLY A 9 -6.89 12.11 2.51
N LEU A 10 -8.05 12.50 1.99
CA LEU A 10 -8.53 12.07 0.67
C LEU A 10 -7.60 12.57 -0.45
N GLY A 11 -7.18 13.83 -0.39
CA GLY A 11 -6.20 14.40 -1.33
C GLY A 11 -4.86 13.65 -1.31
N ALA A 12 -4.35 13.31 -0.11
CA ALA A 12 -3.14 12.53 0.04
C ALA A 12 -3.29 11.11 -0.52
N ALA A 13 -4.43 10.44 -0.28
CA ALA A 13 -4.73 9.11 -0.81
C ALA A 13 -4.79 9.11 -2.35
N ILE A 14 -5.51 10.07 -2.94
CA ILE A 14 -5.60 10.23 -4.40
C ILE A 14 -4.23 10.52 -5.01
N ALA A 15 -3.45 11.42 -4.40
CA ALA A 15 -2.11 11.75 -4.86
C ALA A 15 -1.17 10.53 -4.79
N SER A 16 -1.26 9.74 -3.72
CA SER A 16 -0.53 8.47 -3.57
C SER A 16 -0.92 7.48 -4.68
N SER A 17 -2.22 7.27 -4.90
CA SER A 17 -2.74 6.37 -5.94
C SER A 17 -2.30 6.80 -7.35
N ALA A 18 -2.38 8.09 -7.67
CA ALA A 18 -1.93 8.62 -8.94
C ALA A 18 -0.40 8.41 -9.13
N ALA A 19 0.38 8.62 -8.07
CA ALA A 19 1.82 8.41 -8.11
C ALA A 19 2.17 6.92 -8.30
N PHE A 20 1.53 6.01 -7.56
CA PHE A 20 1.73 4.56 -7.72
C PHE A 20 1.37 4.09 -9.13
N ALA A 21 0.29 4.61 -9.72
CA ALA A 21 -0.17 4.27 -11.06
C ALA A 21 0.87 4.51 -12.16
N THR A 22 1.80 5.45 -11.96
CA THR A 22 2.91 5.67 -12.91
C THR A 22 3.86 4.47 -12.97
N SER A 23 3.89 3.64 -11.93
CA SER A 23 4.84 2.52 -11.82
C SER A 23 4.64 1.47 -12.90
N GLY A 24 3.40 1.14 -13.27
CA GLY A 24 3.10 -0.01 -14.14
C GLY A 24 3.76 0.08 -15.52
N ALA A 25 3.59 1.19 -16.22
CA ALA A 25 4.14 1.40 -17.55
C ALA A 25 5.69 1.40 -17.56
N PHE A 26 6.29 2.11 -16.61
CA PHE A 26 7.75 2.23 -16.51
C PHE A 26 8.40 0.93 -16.02
N ALA A 27 7.80 0.22 -15.07
CA ALA A 27 8.30 -1.08 -14.63
C ALA A 27 8.25 -2.11 -15.77
N LYS A 28 7.11 -2.17 -16.50
CA LYS A 28 6.95 -3.08 -17.63
C LYS A 28 8.02 -2.87 -18.71
N SER A 29 8.38 -1.61 -19.01
CA SER A 29 9.44 -1.32 -19.99
C SER A 29 10.80 -1.88 -19.58
N LEU A 30 11.13 -1.85 -18.29
CA LEU A 30 12.35 -2.44 -17.75
C LEU A 30 12.33 -3.97 -17.84
N LEU A 31 11.21 -4.61 -17.46
CA LEU A 31 11.06 -6.06 -17.53
C LEU A 31 11.16 -6.57 -18.99
N ILE A 32 10.53 -5.88 -19.95
CA ILE A 32 10.67 -6.18 -21.39
C ILE A 32 12.12 -5.97 -21.86
N GLY A 33 12.84 -4.99 -21.31
CA GLY A 33 14.26 -4.77 -21.55
C GLY A 33 15.20 -5.82 -20.93
N GLY A 34 14.66 -6.88 -20.34
CA GLY A 34 15.41 -8.01 -19.77
C GLY A 34 15.89 -7.80 -18.33
N TRP A 35 15.43 -6.75 -17.65
CA TRP A 35 15.70 -6.56 -16.21
C TRP A 35 14.88 -7.56 -15.39
N SER A 36 15.50 -8.20 -14.41
CA SER A 36 14.75 -9.08 -13.49
C SER A 36 13.84 -8.26 -12.56
N PRO A 37 12.69 -8.83 -12.13
CA PRO A 37 11.82 -8.20 -11.14
C PRO A 37 12.57 -7.78 -9.88
N GLY A 38 13.45 -8.64 -9.37
CA GLY A 38 14.24 -8.38 -8.19
C GLY A 38 15.20 -7.20 -8.34
N ALA A 39 15.87 -7.06 -9.51
CA ALA A 39 16.74 -5.92 -9.80
C ALA A 39 15.95 -4.60 -9.79
N VAL A 40 14.80 -4.57 -10.47
CA VAL A 40 13.97 -3.37 -10.57
C VAL A 40 13.46 -2.96 -9.18
N VAL A 41 12.93 -3.90 -8.40
CA VAL A 41 12.41 -3.61 -7.05
C VAL A 41 13.51 -3.15 -6.11
N THR A 42 14.67 -3.82 -6.12
CA THR A 42 15.81 -3.47 -5.24
C THR A 42 16.31 -2.06 -5.55
N LEU A 43 16.52 -1.71 -6.83
CA LEU A 43 16.94 -0.37 -7.22
C LEU A 43 15.87 0.69 -6.87
N ARG A 44 14.59 0.41 -7.17
CA ARG A 44 13.47 1.31 -6.86
C ARG A 44 13.43 1.67 -5.39
N ILE A 45 13.44 0.67 -4.50
CA ILE A 45 13.33 0.88 -3.07
C ILE A 45 14.60 1.52 -2.50
N THR A 46 15.77 1.15 -3.01
CA THR A 46 17.05 1.75 -2.59
C THR A 46 17.12 3.24 -2.92
N ILE A 47 16.79 3.62 -4.16
CA ILE A 47 16.80 5.03 -4.55
C ILE A 47 15.76 5.82 -3.76
N ALA A 48 14.55 5.27 -3.57
CA ALA A 48 13.53 5.92 -2.75
C ALA A 48 13.98 6.10 -1.29
N ALA A 49 14.65 5.09 -0.69
CA ALA A 49 15.21 5.18 0.64
C ALA A 49 16.30 6.27 0.73
N VAL A 50 17.19 6.34 -0.26
CA VAL A 50 18.25 7.37 -0.32
C VAL A 50 17.65 8.77 -0.45
N VAL A 51 16.63 8.96 -1.32
CA VAL A 51 15.93 10.24 -1.49
C VAL A 51 15.27 10.69 -0.18
N LEU A 52 14.64 9.76 0.55
CA LEU A 52 13.99 10.08 1.82
C LEU A 52 14.93 10.09 3.02
N LEU A 53 16.20 9.67 2.87
CA LEU A 53 17.15 9.58 3.99
C LEU A 53 17.34 10.94 4.65
N VAL A 54 17.69 11.96 3.87
CA VAL A 54 17.95 13.32 4.40
C VAL A 54 16.71 13.92 5.10
N PRO A 55 15.53 13.98 4.46
CA PRO A 55 14.34 14.50 5.13
C PRO A 55 13.92 13.67 6.35
N THR A 56 14.09 12.34 6.31
CA THR A 56 13.82 11.47 7.46
C THR A 56 14.74 11.79 8.63
N LEU A 57 16.05 11.88 8.41
CA LEU A 57 17.01 12.24 9.45
C LEU A 57 16.76 13.63 10.02
N TRP A 58 16.38 14.58 9.15
CA TRP A 58 16.08 15.95 9.57
C TRP A 58 14.85 16.02 10.48
N VAL A 59 13.78 15.33 10.14
CA VAL A 59 12.53 15.29 10.93
C VAL A 59 12.71 14.48 12.22
N LEU A 60 13.58 13.48 12.24
CA LEU A 60 13.89 12.67 13.42
C LEU A 60 14.88 13.36 14.39
N ARG A 61 15.43 14.53 14.05
CA ARG A 61 16.32 15.26 14.96
C ARG A 61 15.62 15.53 16.30
N GLY A 62 16.20 15.03 17.38
CA GLY A 62 15.62 15.12 18.73
C GLY A 62 14.46 14.17 19.02
N ARG A 63 14.02 13.34 18.07
CA ARG A 63 12.86 12.42 18.21
C ARG A 63 13.22 10.95 18.03
N TRP A 64 14.48 10.58 18.15
CA TRP A 64 14.94 9.19 18.00
C TRP A 64 14.26 8.21 18.97
N GLY A 65 13.80 8.70 20.14
CA GLY A 65 13.03 7.93 21.11
C GLY A 65 11.71 7.39 20.53
N VAL A 66 11.01 8.20 19.70
CA VAL A 66 9.76 7.80 19.05
C VAL A 66 10.02 6.67 18.05
N LEU A 67 11.07 6.82 17.22
CA LEU A 67 11.44 5.76 16.27
C LEU A 67 11.82 4.46 16.98
N ARG A 68 12.54 4.52 18.11
CA ARG A 68 12.90 3.34 18.89
C ARG A 68 11.69 2.65 19.50
N ARG A 69 10.73 3.40 20.02
CA ARG A 69 9.45 2.85 20.54
C ARG A 69 8.66 2.16 19.42
N SER A 70 8.60 2.76 18.23
CA SER A 70 7.90 2.22 17.07
C SER A 70 8.72 1.23 16.23
N ALA A 71 9.95 0.87 16.66
CA ALA A 71 10.89 0.11 15.84
C ALA A 71 10.32 -1.21 15.30
N ARG A 72 9.57 -1.96 16.13
CA ARG A 72 8.96 -3.23 15.72
C ARG A 72 7.95 -3.03 14.58
N LEU A 73 7.10 -2.00 14.68
CA LEU A 73 6.13 -1.66 13.65
C LEU A 73 6.80 -1.14 12.38
N VAL A 74 7.85 -0.31 12.51
CA VAL A 74 8.65 0.19 11.37
C VAL A 74 9.36 -0.95 10.64
N ILE A 75 9.93 -1.91 11.38
CA ILE A 75 10.55 -3.10 10.80
C ILE A 75 9.49 -3.96 10.12
N GLY A 76 8.36 -4.24 10.79
CA GLY A 76 7.23 -4.97 10.21
C GLY A 76 6.72 -4.31 8.93
N TYR A 77 6.51 -3.00 8.93
CA TYR A 77 6.13 -2.22 7.77
C TYR A 77 7.13 -2.32 6.62
N GLY A 78 8.44 -2.20 6.91
CA GLY A 78 9.49 -2.31 5.91
C GLY A 78 9.61 -3.71 5.31
N LEU A 79 9.47 -4.76 6.16
CA LEU A 79 9.50 -6.16 5.73
C LEU A 79 8.28 -6.55 4.88
N THR A 80 7.08 -6.24 5.35
CA THR A 80 5.84 -6.70 4.72
C THR A 80 5.28 -5.68 3.75
N GLY A 81 5.02 -4.46 4.20
CA GLY A 81 4.38 -3.41 3.41
C GLY A 81 5.28 -2.82 2.32
N VAL A 82 6.60 -2.87 2.49
CA VAL A 82 7.54 -2.38 1.47
C VAL A 82 8.18 -3.53 0.72
N ALA A 83 9.08 -4.30 1.32
CA ALA A 83 9.82 -5.34 0.60
C ALA A 83 8.91 -6.49 0.16
N GLY A 84 8.12 -7.05 1.07
CA GLY A 84 7.24 -8.20 0.80
C GLY A 84 6.19 -7.90 -0.26
N CYS A 85 5.46 -6.79 -0.13
CA CYS A 85 4.44 -6.38 -1.08
C CYS A 85 5.01 -6.19 -2.49
N GLN A 86 6.12 -5.44 -2.60
CA GLN A 86 6.72 -5.14 -3.89
C GLN A 86 7.32 -6.38 -4.57
N VAL A 87 8.04 -7.22 -3.81
CA VAL A 87 8.56 -8.49 -4.37
C VAL A 87 7.41 -9.37 -4.84
N ALA A 88 6.41 -9.58 -3.99
CA ALA A 88 5.27 -10.43 -4.31
C ALA A 88 4.51 -9.94 -5.55
N TYR A 89 4.25 -8.63 -5.67
CA TYR A 89 3.61 -8.04 -6.84
C TYR A 89 4.43 -8.24 -8.12
N PHE A 90 5.73 -7.93 -8.10
CA PHE A 90 6.57 -8.05 -9.30
C PHE A 90 6.75 -9.51 -9.74
N TYR A 91 6.82 -10.46 -8.80
CA TYR A 91 6.80 -11.89 -9.14
C TYR A 91 5.43 -12.34 -9.63
N ALA A 92 4.33 -11.81 -9.10
CA ALA A 92 3.00 -12.06 -9.68
C ALA A 92 2.93 -11.60 -11.15
N VAL A 93 3.41 -10.38 -11.45
CA VAL A 93 3.46 -9.82 -12.81
C VAL A 93 4.34 -10.62 -13.76
N SER A 94 5.38 -11.30 -13.28
CA SER A 94 6.23 -12.17 -14.12
C SER A 94 5.52 -13.46 -14.54
N HIS A 95 4.44 -13.87 -13.84
CA HIS A 95 3.68 -15.10 -14.11
C HIS A 95 2.26 -14.84 -14.61
N LEU A 96 1.72 -13.64 -14.40
CA LEU A 96 0.35 -13.23 -14.74
C LEU A 96 0.38 -11.94 -15.57
N SER A 97 -0.75 -11.61 -16.19
CA SER A 97 -0.92 -10.25 -16.72
C SER A 97 -0.92 -9.24 -15.57
N VAL A 98 -0.47 -8.01 -15.84
CA VAL A 98 -0.46 -6.91 -14.86
C VAL A 98 -1.85 -6.71 -14.23
N GLY A 99 -2.90 -6.80 -15.06
CA GLY A 99 -4.29 -6.67 -14.59
C GLY A 99 -4.68 -7.73 -13.58
N VAL A 100 -4.32 -9.01 -13.83
CA VAL A 100 -4.63 -10.10 -12.88
C VAL A 100 -3.82 -9.97 -11.60
N ALA A 101 -2.55 -9.58 -11.68
CA ALA A 101 -1.71 -9.34 -10.51
C ALA A 101 -2.28 -8.21 -9.63
N LEU A 102 -2.69 -7.09 -10.25
CA LEU A 102 -3.36 -5.97 -9.56
C LEU A 102 -4.71 -6.39 -8.96
N LEU A 103 -5.52 -7.19 -9.69
CA LEU A 103 -6.78 -7.68 -9.17
C LEU A 103 -6.59 -8.49 -7.89
N LEU A 104 -5.59 -9.37 -7.87
CA LEU A 104 -5.28 -10.18 -6.69
C LEU A 104 -4.77 -9.30 -5.54
N GLU A 105 -3.85 -8.38 -5.79
CA GLU A 105 -3.32 -7.45 -4.79
C GLU A 105 -4.45 -6.59 -4.19
N TYR A 106 -5.36 -6.09 -5.02
CA TYR A 106 -6.50 -5.27 -4.59
C TYR A 106 -7.67 -6.05 -3.98
N LEU A 107 -7.49 -7.32 -3.68
CA LEU A 107 -8.34 -8.00 -2.69
C LEU A 107 -8.08 -7.47 -1.26
N ALA A 108 -7.01 -6.71 -1.03
CA ALA A 108 -6.66 -6.16 0.27
C ALA A 108 -7.82 -5.43 0.98
N PRO A 109 -8.60 -4.51 0.36
CA PRO A 109 -9.76 -3.89 1.01
C PRO A 109 -10.80 -4.89 1.50
N VAL A 110 -11.05 -5.95 0.73
CA VAL A 110 -11.97 -7.03 1.10
C VAL A 110 -11.44 -7.80 2.30
N LEU A 111 -10.14 -8.13 2.27
CA LEU A 111 -9.46 -8.82 3.36
C LEU A 111 -9.44 -7.97 4.64
N ILE A 112 -9.26 -6.65 4.55
CA ILE A 112 -9.32 -5.74 5.70
C ILE A 112 -10.73 -5.76 6.30
N VAL A 113 -11.78 -5.63 5.49
CA VAL A 113 -13.16 -5.69 5.97
C VAL A 113 -13.45 -7.04 6.62
N GLY A 114 -13.02 -8.15 5.99
CA GLY A 114 -13.16 -9.49 6.55
C GLY A 114 -12.40 -9.67 7.87
N TRP A 115 -11.17 -9.16 7.95
CA TRP A 115 -10.38 -9.17 9.17
C TRP A 115 -11.04 -8.41 10.31
N LEU A 116 -11.53 -7.19 10.06
CA LEU A 116 -12.24 -6.39 11.05
C LEU A 116 -13.51 -7.10 11.54
N TRP A 117 -14.23 -7.79 10.65
CA TRP A 117 -15.40 -8.58 11.04
C TRP A 117 -15.05 -9.79 11.90
N LEU A 118 -14.09 -10.61 11.45
CA LEU A 118 -13.73 -11.86 12.15
C LEU A 118 -13.07 -11.60 13.50
N ARG A 119 -12.22 -10.58 13.59
CA ARG A 119 -11.42 -10.31 14.80
C ARG A 119 -12.18 -9.46 15.83
N HIS A 120 -13.05 -8.55 15.39
CA HIS A 120 -13.70 -7.56 16.26
C HIS A 120 -15.21 -7.74 16.33
N GLY A 121 -15.77 -8.75 15.68
CA GLY A 121 -17.21 -8.96 15.64
C GLY A 121 -18.00 -7.83 14.94
N GLN A 122 -17.32 -6.87 14.35
CA GLN A 122 -17.93 -5.75 13.66
C GLN A 122 -18.43 -6.19 12.29
N ALA A 123 -19.66 -6.71 12.23
CA ALA A 123 -20.27 -7.10 10.97
C ALA A 123 -20.32 -5.88 10.02
N PRO A 124 -19.83 -6.02 8.76
CA PRO A 124 -19.89 -4.93 7.80
C PRO A 124 -21.34 -4.53 7.54
N ARG A 125 -21.62 -3.23 7.58
CA ARG A 125 -22.94 -2.70 7.25
C ARG A 125 -23.26 -2.98 5.78
N ARG A 126 -24.55 -3.02 5.42
CA ARG A 126 -25.00 -3.30 4.04
C ARG A 126 -24.33 -2.40 3.00
N LEU A 127 -24.11 -1.13 3.36
CA LEU A 127 -23.51 -0.16 2.46
C LEU A 127 -22.01 -0.46 2.20
N THR A 128 -21.25 -0.89 3.22
CA THR A 128 -19.89 -1.39 3.05
C THR A 128 -19.87 -2.63 2.13
N VAL A 129 -20.76 -3.61 2.36
CA VAL A 129 -20.82 -4.82 1.52
C VAL A 129 -21.14 -4.46 0.06
N THR A 130 -22.13 -3.59 -0.17
CA THR A 130 -22.47 -3.11 -1.51
C THR A 130 -21.26 -2.39 -2.15
N GLY A 131 -20.57 -1.56 -1.39
CA GLY A 131 -19.37 -0.86 -1.85
C GLY A 131 -18.24 -1.82 -2.26
N VAL A 132 -18.01 -2.87 -1.48
CA VAL A 132 -17.05 -3.94 -1.81
C VAL A 132 -17.42 -4.62 -3.12
N ILE A 133 -18.68 -5.03 -3.28
CA ILE A 133 -19.16 -5.72 -4.50
C ILE A 133 -18.99 -4.81 -5.72
N LEU A 134 -19.43 -3.55 -5.63
CA LEU A 134 -19.28 -2.59 -6.73
C LEU A 134 -17.82 -2.35 -7.10
N ALA A 135 -16.95 -2.15 -6.10
CA ALA A 135 -15.53 -1.91 -6.34
C ALA A 135 -14.84 -3.12 -6.99
N MET A 136 -15.14 -4.34 -6.53
CA MET A 136 -14.58 -5.57 -7.11
C MET A 136 -15.10 -5.84 -8.51
N ALA A 137 -16.39 -5.66 -8.75
CA ALA A 137 -16.98 -5.77 -10.09
C ALA A 137 -16.35 -4.74 -11.05
N GLY A 138 -16.24 -3.48 -10.61
CA GLY A 138 -15.57 -2.43 -11.36
C GLY A 138 -14.13 -2.74 -11.68
N LEU A 139 -13.39 -3.25 -10.71
CA LEU A 139 -11.98 -3.65 -10.88
C LEU A 139 -11.83 -4.77 -11.93
N MET A 140 -12.70 -5.79 -11.89
CA MET A 140 -12.73 -6.85 -12.91
C MET A 140 -12.95 -6.31 -14.32
N LEU A 141 -13.85 -5.33 -14.47
CA LEU A 141 -14.14 -4.72 -15.77
C LEU A 141 -13.00 -3.83 -16.28
N VAL A 142 -12.39 -3.02 -15.39
CA VAL A 142 -11.27 -2.14 -15.78
C VAL A 142 -10.05 -2.96 -16.22
N LEU A 143 -9.77 -4.05 -15.52
CA LEU A 143 -8.59 -4.88 -15.77
C LEU A 143 -8.80 -5.91 -16.87
N ASP A 144 -10.00 -5.97 -17.48
CA ASP A 144 -10.37 -6.89 -18.59
C ASP A 144 -9.97 -8.35 -18.31
N VAL A 145 -10.29 -8.81 -17.11
CA VAL A 145 -9.86 -10.13 -16.62
C VAL A 145 -10.58 -11.28 -17.34
N VAL A 146 -11.67 -11.00 -18.06
CA VAL A 146 -12.59 -11.99 -18.67
C VAL A 146 -12.02 -12.56 -20.00
N GLY A 147 -11.04 -11.92 -20.61
CA GLY A 147 -10.53 -12.21 -21.96
C GLY A 147 -9.56 -13.40 -22.12
N GLY A 148 -9.68 -14.47 -21.32
CA GLY A 148 -8.94 -15.72 -21.56
C GLY A 148 -7.66 -15.88 -20.73
N MET A 149 -7.80 -15.99 -19.41
CA MET A 149 -6.67 -16.14 -18.49
C MET A 149 -6.06 -17.54 -18.50
N ARG A 150 -4.75 -17.62 -18.74
CA ARG A 150 -3.96 -18.74 -18.24
C ARG A 150 -3.48 -18.40 -16.83
N LEU A 151 -4.14 -18.95 -15.82
CA LEU A 151 -3.75 -18.76 -14.43
C LEU A 151 -2.55 -19.65 -14.09
N SER A 152 -1.42 -19.07 -13.80
CA SER A 152 -0.29 -19.75 -13.20
C SER A 152 -0.52 -19.84 -11.68
N THR A 153 -0.49 -21.05 -11.12
CA THR A 153 -0.62 -21.25 -9.66
C THR A 153 0.42 -20.44 -8.89
N ALA A 154 1.66 -20.41 -9.36
CA ALA A 154 2.73 -19.59 -8.76
C ALA A 154 2.37 -18.10 -8.77
N GLY A 155 1.87 -17.59 -9.90
CA GLY A 155 1.45 -16.19 -10.02
C GLY A 155 0.29 -15.84 -9.08
N VAL A 156 -0.69 -16.73 -8.93
CA VAL A 156 -1.81 -16.53 -7.99
C VAL A 156 -1.31 -16.50 -6.54
N LEU A 157 -0.42 -17.41 -6.16
CA LEU A 157 0.16 -17.41 -4.81
C LEU A 157 0.94 -16.14 -4.53
N TRP A 158 1.75 -15.66 -5.48
CA TRP A 158 2.43 -14.37 -5.37
C TRP A 158 1.46 -13.20 -5.26
N GLY A 159 0.40 -13.17 -6.09
CA GLY A 159 -0.64 -12.13 -6.03
C GLY A 159 -1.38 -12.09 -4.68
N LEU A 160 -1.74 -13.25 -4.13
CA LEU A 160 -2.34 -13.33 -2.80
C LEU A 160 -1.36 -12.91 -1.70
N THR A 161 -0.07 -13.26 -1.84
CA THR A 161 0.98 -12.77 -0.92
C THR A 161 1.10 -11.25 -0.98
N ALA A 162 0.99 -10.64 -2.18
CA ALA A 162 0.95 -9.19 -2.33
C ALA A 162 -0.28 -8.60 -1.62
N ALA A 163 -1.47 -9.20 -1.77
CA ALA A 163 -2.68 -8.75 -1.08
C ALA A 163 -2.53 -8.76 0.44
N VAL A 164 -2.02 -9.87 1.02
CA VAL A 164 -1.78 -9.97 2.47
C VAL A 164 -0.74 -8.93 2.92
N SER A 165 0.33 -8.75 2.15
CA SER A 165 1.36 -7.74 2.43
C SER A 165 0.79 -6.32 2.38
N LEU A 166 -0.12 -6.04 1.46
CA LEU A 166 -0.81 -4.75 1.36
C LEU A 166 -1.80 -4.54 2.53
N VAL A 167 -2.49 -5.59 2.99
CA VAL A 167 -3.28 -5.53 4.24
C VAL A 167 -2.39 -5.12 5.41
N LEU A 168 -1.24 -5.78 5.57
CA LEU A 168 -0.28 -5.46 6.64
C LEU A 168 0.25 -4.03 6.52
N TYR A 169 0.52 -3.54 5.31
CA TYR A 169 0.85 -2.14 5.06
C TYR A 169 -0.19 -1.19 5.67
N PHE A 170 -1.48 -1.40 5.36
CA PHE A 170 -2.55 -0.52 5.86
C PHE A 170 -2.73 -0.64 7.37
N LEU A 171 -2.76 -1.87 7.92
CA LEU A 171 -2.99 -2.10 9.34
C LEU A 171 -1.82 -1.61 10.20
N ILE A 172 -0.57 -1.91 9.82
CA ILE A 172 0.61 -1.45 10.57
C ILE A 172 0.71 0.08 10.51
N THR A 173 0.48 0.69 9.33
CA THR A 173 0.53 2.14 9.19
C THR A 173 -0.49 2.85 10.09
N ALA A 174 -1.68 2.27 10.27
CA ALA A 174 -2.72 2.82 11.13
C ALA A 174 -2.36 2.72 12.63
N GLN A 175 -1.51 1.77 13.03
CA GLN A 175 -1.13 1.52 14.43
C GLN A 175 0.13 2.27 14.89
N VAL A 176 0.92 2.81 13.95
CA VAL A 176 2.16 3.52 14.31
C VAL A 176 1.82 4.82 15.02
N ASP A 177 2.57 5.08 16.10
CA ASP A 177 2.48 6.28 16.94
C ASP A 177 2.34 7.57 16.10
N GLU A 178 1.34 8.39 16.42
CA GLU A 178 1.06 9.65 15.73
C GLU A 178 2.23 10.65 15.84
N GLU A 179 3.06 10.53 16.88
CA GLU A 179 4.25 11.35 17.06
C GLU A 179 5.32 11.08 16.00
N LEU A 180 5.32 9.88 15.36
CA LEU A 180 6.26 9.56 14.29
C LEU A 180 5.75 10.13 12.96
N PRO A 181 6.34 11.18 12.37
CA PRO A 181 5.85 11.79 11.15
C PRO A 181 5.73 10.81 9.97
N PRO A 182 4.76 10.99 9.05
CA PRO A 182 4.60 10.10 7.88
C PRO A 182 5.87 9.91 7.07
N ILE A 183 6.64 10.97 6.87
CA ILE A 183 7.91 10.91 6.14
C ILE A 183 8.96 10.06 6.87
N ALA A 184 8.96 10.07 8.21
CA ALA A 184 9.87 9.26 9.01
C ALA A 184 9.49 7.77 8.93
N LEU A 185 8.19 7.43 8.98
CA LEU A 185 7.75 6.06 8.82
C LEU A 185 8.07 5.54 7.40
N ALA A 186 7.69 6.30 6.37
CA ALA A 186 7.94 5.92 4.98
C ALA A 186 9.45 5.77 4.70
N GLY A 187 10.27 6.75 5.09
CA GLY A 187 11.71 6.71 4.85
C GLY A 187 12.42 5.60 5.64
N SER A 188 12.06 5.39 6.92
CA SER A 188 12.62 4.30 7.72
C SER A 188 12.18 2.94 7.19
N GLY A 189 10.92 2.79 6.80
CA GLY A 189 10.41 1.55 6.21
C GLY A 189 11.04 1.22 4.86
N LEU A 190 11.22 2.22 3.99
CA LEU A 190 11.96 2.05 2.73
C LEU A 190 13.42 1.67 2.97
N THR A 191 14.07 2.22 4.02
CA THR A 191 15.43 1.85 4.39
C THR A 191 15.50 0.39 4.85
N VAL A 192 14.58 -0.03 5.72
CA VAL A 192 14.46 -1.45 6.14
C VAL A 192 14.22 -2.34 4.92
N GLY A 193 13.26 -1.97 4.06
CA GLY A 193 12.97 -2.70 2.83
C GLY A 193 14.18 -2.83 1.91
N ALA A 194 14.95 -1.75 1.70
CA ALA A 194 16.16 -1.77 0.90
C ALA A 194 17.20 -2.73 1.49
N VAL A 195 17.44 -2.67 2.80
CA VAL A 195 18.40 -3.57 3.49
C VAL A 195 17.99 -5.03 3.30
N VAL A 196 16.71 -5.34 3.46
CA VAL A 196 16.19 -6.71 3.30
C VAL A 196 16.32 -7.20 1.86
N LEU A 197 15.99 -6.36 0.88
CA LEU A 197 16.11 -6.70 -0.54
C LEU A 197 17.57 -6.95 -0.94
N TRP A 198 18.51 -6.13 -0.47
CA TRP A 198 19.93 -6.35 -0.70
C TRP A 198 20.45 -7.61 0.01
N ALA A 199 19.99 -7.88 1.24
CA ALA A 199 20.32 -9.12 1.93
C ALA A 199 19.82 -10.35 1.14
N ALA A 200 18.58 -10.32 0.66
CA ALA A 200 18.01 -11.38 -0.16
C ALA A 200 18.75 -11.57 -1.51
N ALA A 201 19.20 -10.48 -2.12
CA ALA A 201 20.04 -10.50 -3.31
C ALA A 201 21.43 -11.13 -3.05
N LEU A 202 22.07 -10.73 -1.95
CA LEU A 202 23.39 -11.23 -1.57
C LEU A 202 23.41 -12.72 -1.27
N VAL A 203 22.35 -13.26 -0.67
CA VAL A 203 22.23 -14.71 -0.41
C VAL A 203 21.65 -15.49 -1.61
N GLY A 204 21.46 -14.84 -2.77
CA GLY A 204 21.00 -15.48 -3.99
C GLY A 204 19.51 -15.86 -4.03
N VAL A 205 18.70 -15.39 -3.08
CA VAL A 205 17.25 -15.64 -3.05
C VAL A 205 16.53 -14.76 -4.07
N LEU A 206 17.04 -13.54 -4.28
CA LEU A 206 16.46 -12.57 -5.21
C LEU A 206 17.36 -12.41 -6.43
N ASP A 207 16.82 -12.74 -7.62
CA ASP A 207 17.54 -12.49 -8.86
C ASP A 207 17.65 -10.99 -9.15
N THR A 208 18.88 -10.52 -9.38
CA THR A 208 19.20 -9.13 -9.70
C THR A 208 19.85 -8.96 -11.05
N THR A 209 19.44 -9.76 -12.03
CA THR A 209 19.96 -9.68 -13.40
C THR A 209 19.63 -8.31 -14.02
N ARG A 210 20.64 -7.70 -14.62
CA ARG A 210 20.53 -6.43 -15.34
C ARG A 210 20.16 -6.67 -16.77
N GLY A 211 19.24 -5.88 -17.30
CA GLY A 211 18.82 -5.89 -18.71
C GLY A 211 19.57 -4.86 -19.56
N SER A 212 18.92 -4.46 -20.64
CA SER A 212 19.44 -3.52 -21.62
C SER A 212 19.76 -2.16 -21.04
N SER A 213 20.75 -1.47 -21.62
CA SER A 213 21.12 -0.10 -21.25
C SER A 213 20.08 0.94 -21.72
N THR A 214 19.26 0.60 -22.71
CA THR A 214 18.14 1.40 -23.19
C THR A 214 16.88 0.56 -23.19
N VAL A 215 15.74 1.19 -22.88
CA VAL A 215 14.42 0.57 -22.84
C VAL A 215 13.41 1.43 -23.57
N VAL A 216 12.36 0.82 -24.09
CA VAL A 216 11.30 1.54 -24.82
C VAL A 216 10.18 1.89 -23.85
N VAL A 217 9.88 3.18 -23.73
CA VAL A 217 8.76 3.71 -22.96
C VAL A 217 7.82 4.44 -23.93
N GLY A 218 6.64 3.88 -24.16
CA GLY A 218 5.76 4.38 -25.24
C GLY A 218 6.44 4.22 -26.60
N SER A 219 6.63 5.34 -27.30
CA SER A 219 7.33 5.40 -28.59
C SER A 219 8.81 5.80 -28.49
N ALA A 220 9.29 6.14 -27.29
CA ALA A 220 10.63 6.66 -27.09
C ALA A 220 11.60 5.62 -26.54
N SER A 221 12.82 5.55 -27.09
CA SER A 221 13.92 4.80 -26.52
C SER A 221 14.67 5.68 -25.52
N VAL A 222 14.68 5.28 -24.26
CA VAL A 222 15.30 6.04 -23.16
C VAL A 222 16.33 5.20 -22.40
N PRO A 223 17.34 5.81 -21.78
CA PRO A 223 18.24 5.07 -20.89
C PRO A 223 17.47 4.44 -19.72
N TRP A 224 17.90 3.25 -19.31
CA TRP A 224 17.25 2.47 -18.24
C TRP A 224 17.08 3.21 -16.91
N TRP A 225 17.96 4.15 -16.60
CA TRP A 225 17.90 4.91 -15.37
C TRP A 225 16.72 5.92 -15.32
N VAL A 226 16.19 6.34 -16.47
CA VAL A 226 15.04 7.24 -16.54
C VAL A 226 13.79 6.61 -15.91
N PRO A 227 13.30 5.44 -16.40
CA PRO A 227 12.16 4.78 -15.76
C PRO A 227 12.45 4.37 -14.30
N ILE A 228 13.69 3.96 -13.97
CA ILE A 228 14.04 3.67 -12.57
C ILE A 228 13.88 4.90 -11.67
N LEU A 229 14.35 6.08 -12.09
CA LEU A 229 14.19 7.30 -11.30
C LEU A 229 12.71 7.69 -11.13
N VAL A 230 11.91 7.57 -12.18
CA VAL A 230 10.48 7.88 -12.10
C VAL A 230 9.78 6.96 -11.09
N ILE A 231 9.95 5.64 -11.20
CA ILE A 231 9.30 4.71 -10.27
C ILE A 231 9.86 4.81 -8.85
N SER A 232 11.10 5.26 -8.67
CA SER A 232 11.71 5.43 -7.35
C SER A 232 11.26 6.71 -6.64
N ILE A 233 11.25 7.85 -7.36
CA ILE A 233 10.97 9.16 -6.76
C ILE A 233 9.47 9.38 -6.66
N VAL A 234 8.74 9.16 -7.77
CA VAL A 234 7.30 9.42 -7.84
C VAL A 234 6.53 8.26 -7.24
N ALA A 235 6.70 7.05 -7.82
CA ALA A 235 5.89 5.89 -7.44
C ALA A 235 6.39 5.14 -6.19
N ALA A 236 7.50 5.58 -5.57
CA ALA A 236 7.90 5.05 -4.27
C ALA A 236 8.09 6.19 -3.25
N ALA A 237 9.11 7.03 -3.33
CA ALA A 237 9.37 8.00 -2.28
C ALA A 237 8.16 8.89 -1.97
N PHE A 238 7.60 9.56 -2.97
CA PHE A 238 6.43 10.42 -2.80
C PHE A 238 5.16 9.60 -2.46
N ALA A 239 4.89 8.53 -3.21
CA ALA A 239 3.69 7.73 -3.04
C ALA A 239 3.58 7.11 -1.64
N TYR A 240 4.67 6.55 -1.09
CA TYR A 240 4.67 6.01 0.27
C TYR A 240 4.45 7.08 1.34
N VAL A 241 5.07 8.26 1.21
CA VAL A 241 4.83 9.37 2.17
C VAL A 241 3.38 9.81 2.15
N ALA A 242 2.83 10.03 0.96
CA ALA A 242 1.42 10.43 0.79
C ALA A 242 0.46 9.32 1.27
N GLY A 243 0.76 8.05 0.96
CA GLY A 243 -0.02 6.89 1.40
C GLY A 243 -0.04 6.72 2.91
N VAL A 244 1.12 6.82 3.57
CA VAL A 244 1.20 6.79 5.04
C VAL A 244 0.39 7.93 5.66
N ALA A 245 0.51 9.15 5.12
CA ALA A 245 -0.29 10.28 5.58
C ALA A 245 -1.79 10.04 5.40
N ALA A 246 -2.20 9.48 4.25
CA ALA A 246 -3.58 9.14 3.96
C ALA A 246 -4.14 8.10 4.94
N VAL A 247 -3.41 7.01 5.20
CA VAL A 247 -3.85 5.96 6.13
C VAL A 247 -4.05 6.52 7.53
N ARG A 248 -3.17 7.39 8.00
CA ARG A 248 -3.29 8.03 9.31
C ARG A 248 -4.47 8.98 9.44
N MET A 249 -4.82 9.67 8.34
CA MET A 249 -5.94 10.62 8.33
C MET A 249 -7.28 9.93 8.11
N LEU A 250 -7.33 8.85 7.33
CA LEU A 250 -8.55 8.19 6.88
C LEU A 250 -8.82 6.85 7.59
N GLY A 251 -7.81 6.25 8.23
CA GLY A 251 -7.83 4.86 8.69
C GLY A 251 -7.57 3.85 7.57
N ALA A 252 -7.21 2.62 7.96
CA ALA A 252 -6.81 1.56 7.03
C ALA A 252 -7.92 1.20 6.02
N LYS A 253 -9.17 1.08 6.49
CA LYS A 253 -10.33 0.71 5.66
C LYS A 253 -10.56 1.71 4.53
N VAL A 254 -10.76 3.00 4.83
CA VAL A 254 -11.04 4.01 3.79
C VAL A 254 -9.84 4.20 2.87
N ALA A 255 -8.63 4.27 3.42
CA ALA A 255 -7.43 4.46 2.62
C ALA A 255 -7.23 3.31 1.61
N SER A 256 -7.51 2.04 2.01
CA SER A 256 -7.40 0.89 1.12
C SER A 256 -8.41 0.94 -0.04
N PHE A 257 -9.63 1.42 0.20
CA PHE A 257 -10.61 1.61 -0.87
C PHE A 257 -10.24 2.77 -1.81
N VAL A 258 -9.72 3.88 -1.26
CA VAL A 258 -9.24 5.00 -2.11
C VAL A 258 -8.05 4.55 -2.96
N ALA A 259 -7.20 3.64 -2.47
CA ALA A 259 -6.10 3.08 -3.23
C ALA A 259 -6.54 2.38 -4.53
N LEU A 260 -7.77 1.85 -4.62
CA LEU A 260 -8.32 1.31 -5.87
C LEU A 260 -8.36 2.35 -7.01
N SER A 261 -8.37 3.65 -6.68
CA SER A 261 -8.28 4.70 -7.70
C SER A 261 -6.96 4.67 -8.48
N GLU A 262 -5.93 3.99 -7.98
CA GLU A 262 -4.68 3.75 -8.73
C GLU A 262 -4.95 3.11 -10.09
N VAL A 263 -5.89 2.16 -10.15
CA VAL A 263 -6.25 1.49 -11.41
C VAL A 263 -6.85 2.47 -12.41
N LEU A 264 -7.66 3.43 -11.94
CA LEU A 264 -8.24 4.48 -12.78
C LEU A 264 -7.15 5.40 -13.33
N PHE A 265 -6.19 5.79 -12.48
CA PHE A 265 -5.04 6.57 -12.92
C PHE A 265 -4.13 5.80 -13.87
N ALA A 266 -3.98 4.47 -13.69
CA ALA A 266 -3.21 3.65 -14.62
C ALA A 266 -3.83 3.66 -16.03
N VAL A 267 -5.16 3.54 -16.14
CA VAL A 267 -5.89 3.69 -17.42
C VAL A 267 -5.74 5.10 -17.99
N LEU A 268 -5.87 6.12 -17.15
CA LEU A 268 -5.68 7.52 -17.56
C LEU A 268 -4.27 7.76 -18.12
N PHE A 269 -3.23 7.26 -17.46
CA PHE A 269 -1.86 7.42 -17.92
C PHE A 269 -1.56 6.59 -19.18
N ALA A 270 -2.16 5.40 -19.32
CA ALA A 270 -2.10 4.64 -20.57
C ALA A 270 -2.71 5.45 -21.73
N TRP A 271 -3.85 6.09 -21.52
CA TRP A 271 -4.45 6.98 -22.51
C TRP A 271 -3.57 8.19 -22.84
N LEU A 272 -3.11 8.93 -21.83
CA LEU A 272 -2.34 10.18 -22.05
C LEU A 272 -0.93 9.94 -22.62
N VAL A 273 -0.27 8.84 -22.21
CA VAL A 273 1.13 8.58 -22.57
C VAL A 273 1.25 7.66 -23.77
N LEU A 274 0.37 6.67 -23.89
CA LEU A 274 0.40 5.65 -24.95
C LEU A 274 -0.65 5.88 -26.03
N ALA A 275 -1.51 6.90 -25.87
CA ALA A 275 -2.68 7.18 -26.73
C ALA A 275 -3.66 5.99 -26.83
N GLU A 276 -3.66 5.10 -25.83
CA GLU A 276 -4.59 3.98 -25.73
C GLU A 276 -5.92 4.49 -25.17
N LEU A 277 -6.94 4.63 -26.03
CA LEU A 277 -8.28 5.04 -25.59
C LEU A 277 -8.91 3.98 -24.69
N PRO A 278 -9.42 4.36 -23.49
CA PRO A 278 -10.12 3.42 -22.64
C PRO A 278 -11.36 2.86 -23.35
N THR A 279 -11.56 1.57 -23.22
CA THR A 279 -12.74 0.91 -23.77
C THR A 279 -14.00 1.30 -22.99
N PRO A 280 -15.22 1.24 -23.59
CA PRO A 280 -16.46 1.52 -22.87
C PRO A 280 -16.63 0.67 -21.60
N ILE A 281 -16.17 -0.58 -21.62
CA ILE A 281 -16.24 -1.48 -20.47
C ILE A 281 -15.32 -1.00 -19.32
N GLN A 282 -14.16 -0.45 -19.63
CA GLN A 282 -13.26 0.14 -18.65
C GLN A 282 -13.86 1.40 -18.01
N LEU A 283 -14.57 2.22 -18.80
CA LEU A 283 -15.27 3.39 -18.29
C LEU A 283 -16.40 2.98 -17.31
N VAL A 284 -17.20 1.97 -17.68
CA VAL A 284 -18.22 1.40 -16.77
C VAL A 284 -17.59 0.87 -15.50
N GLY A 285 -16.49 0.12 -15.62
CA GLY A 285 -15.75 -0.39 -14.47
C GLY A 285 -15.23 0.74 -13.57
N GLY A 286 -14.71 1.83 -14.17
CA GLY A 286 -14.28 3.01 -13.44
C GLY A 286 -15.40 3.66 -12.62
N VAL A 287 -16.58 3.81 -13.21
CA VAL A 287 -17.78 4.33 -12.51
C VAL A 287 -18.16 3.42 -11.32
N LEU A 288 -18.09 2.10 -11.49
CA LEU A 288 -18.40 1.15 -10.41
C LEU A 288 -17.37 1.24 -9.25
N ILE A 289 -16.06 1.42 -9.54
CA ILE A 289 -15.05 1.62 -8.53
C ILE A 289 -15.36 2.89 -7.73
N VAL A 290 -15.64 4.01 -8.39
CA VAL A 290 -15.97 5.28 -7.74
C VAL A 290 -17.24 5.15 -6.90
N ALA A 291 -18.29 4.50 -7.43
CA ALA A 291 -19.53 4.26 -6.69
C ALA A 291 -19.29 3.38 -5.44
N GLY A 292 -18.45 2.35 -5.56
CA GLY A 292 -18.04 1.51 -4.43
C GLY A 292 -17.30 2.29 -3.35
N LEU A 293 -16.35 3.14 -3.75
CA LEU A 293 -15.62 4.03 -2.85
C LEU A 293 -16.56 5.00 -2.11
N ILE A 294 -17.49 5.64 -2.83
CA ILE A 294 -18.47 6.55 -2.24
C ILE A 294 -19.36 5.80 -1.23
N ALA A 295 -19.80 4.59 -1.56
CA ALA A 295 -20.63 3.76 -0.67
C ALA A 295 -19.90 3.45 0.65
N VAL A 296 -18.65 2.99 0.60
CA VAL A 296 -17.84 2.71 1.79
C VAL A 296 -17.59 3.98 2.61
N ARG A 297 -17.29 5.09 1.94
CA ARG A 297 -17.07 6.38 2.60
C ARG A 297 -18.33 6.91 3.30
N ALA A 298 -19.48 6.79 2.64
CA ALA A 298 -20.77 7.20 3.21
C ALA A 298 -21.16 6.35 4.43
N ASP A 299 -20.82 5.06 4.42
CA ASP A 299 -21.05 4.17 5.55
C ASP A 299 -20.26 4.58 6.79
N GLU A 300 -18.99 4.94 6.61
CA GLU A 300 -18.16 5.41 7.73
C GLU A 300 -18.62 6.75 8.27
N ALA A 301 -19.00 7.69 7.40
CA ALA A 301 -19.53 8.97 7.82
C ALA A 301 -20.81 8.82 8.66
N ARG A 302 -21.69 7.86 8.30
CA ARG A 302 -22.88 7.53 9.10
C ARG A 302 -22.54 6.89 10.45
N GLY A 303 -21.52 5.99 10.45
CA GLY A 303 -21.06 5.37 11.70
C GLY A 303 -20.52 6.35 12.72
N GLN A 304 -19.92 7.44 12.28
CA GLN A 304 -19.44 8.52 13.15
C GLN A 304 -20.57 9.42 13.69
N VAL A 305 -21.67 9.55 12.96
CA VAL A 305 -22.84 10.35 13.38
C VAL A 305 -23.72 9.57 14.36
N ASP A 306 -23.89 8.25 14.14
CA ASP A 306 -24.71 7.38 15.00
C ASP A 306 -24.05 7.10 16.37
N GLY A 307 -22.72 7.25 16.49
CA GLY A 307 -21.95 7.21 17.73
C GLY A 307 -21.89 8.57 18.41
N GLY A 308 -23.04 9.15 18.81
CA GLY A 308 -23.15 10.41 19.54
C GLY A 308 -22.39 10.40 20.87
N PRO A 309 -22.27 11.57 21.59
CA PRO A 309 -21.41 11.73 22.75
C PRO A 309 -21.70 10.82 23.95
N ASP A 310 -22.76 10.02 23.92
CA ASP A 310 -23.14 9.03 24.94
C ASP A 310 -22.84 7.57 24.53
N GLY A 311 -22.37 7.34 23.31
CA GLY A 311 -21.87 6.04 22.84
C GLY A 311 -20.36 6.00 22.98
N VAL A 312 -19.85 5.19 23.88
CA VAL A 312 -18.43 4.84 24.02
C VAL A 312 -17.79 4.74 22.65
N GLY A 313 -16.84 5.63 22.38
CA GLY A 313 -16.16 5.76 21.09
C GLY A 313 -15.37 4.49 20.73
N VAL A 314 -16.04 3.58 20.02
CA VAL A 314 -15.52 2.32 19.51
C VAL A 314 -14.73 2.55 18.20
N GLY A 315 -13.86 3.53 18.17
CA GLY A 315 -13.09 3.82 16.97
C GLY A 315 -11.66 4.27 17.19
N ALA A 316 -11.30 4.61 18.44
CA ALA A 316 -9.95 5.05 18.74
C ALA A 316 -9.31 4.29 19.92
N THR A 317 -10.13 3.69 20.82
CA THR A 317 -9.62 2.90 21.95
C THR A 317 -9.37 1.44 21.56
N ASP A 318 -10.11 0.91 20.58
CA ASP A 318 -9.94 -0.47 20.15
C ASP A 318 -8.71 -0.68 19.25
N GLU A 319 -8.21 0.37 18.57
CA GLU A 319 -6.96 0.28 17.80
C GLU A 319 -5.70 0.23 18.71
N GLU A 320 -5.75 0.76 19.94
CA GLU A 320 -4.64 0.66 20.90
C GLU A 320 -4.55 -0.71 21.57
N ASP A 321 -5.67 -1.39 21.79
CA ASP A 321 -5.70 -2.76 22.32
C ASP A 321 -5.14 -3.79 21.30
N TYR A 322 -5.16 -3.45 20.00
CA TYR A 322 -4.62 -4.31 18.95
C TYR A 322 -3.10 -4.53 19.02
N ALA A 323 -2.37 -3.49 19.41
CA ALA A 323 -0.92 -3.55 19.49
C ALA A 323 -0.45 -4.43 20.67
N ALA A 324 -1.24 -4.54 21.71
CA ALA A 324 -0.91 -5.34 22.90
C ALA A 324 -1.08 -6.84 22.67
N GLU A 325 -1.98 -7.26 21.79
CA GLU A 325 -2.34 -8.68 21.62
C GLU A 325 -1.56 -9.39 20.51
N LEU A 326 -0.94 -8.66 19.58
CA LEU A 326 -0.07 -9.24 18.53
C LEU A 326 1.37 -9.50 19.01
N LEU A 327 1.71 -9.09 20.23
CA LEU A 327 3.02 -9.36 20.83
C LEU A 327 2.85 -10.46 21.90
N PRO A 328 3.68 -11.51 21.92
CA PRO A 328 3.66 -12.49 22.98
C PRO A 328 3.95 -11.78 24.30
N THR A 329 3.02 -11.86 25.25
CA THR A 329 3.14 -11.41 26.64
C THR A 329 4.23 -12.19 27.34
N GLY A 330 5.45 -11.68 27.27
CA GLY A 330 6.61 -12.20 27.96
C GLY A 330 7.49 -11.08 28.43
N ALA A 331 7.44 -10.82 29.76
CA ALA A 331 8.34 -9.98 30.55
C ALA A 331 8.01 -8.49 30.69
N LEU A 332 7.06 -8.19 31.58
CA LEU A 332 7.17 -7.05 32.49
C LEU A 332 6.63 -7.50 33.86
N GLY A 333 7.52 -8.05 34.67
CA GLY A 333 7.30 -8.20 36.10
C GLY A 333 7.21 -6.80 36.73
N GLN A 334 6.05 -6.41 37.17
CA GLN A 334 5.88 -5.30 38.10
C GLN A 334 5.72 -5.86 39.50
N ASP A 335 6.77 -5.71 40.30
CA ASP A 335 6.69 -5.87 41.74
C ASP A 335 5.78 -4.78 42.32
N PRO A 336 4.82 -5.13 43.20
CA PRO A 336 3.99 -4.15 43.87
C PRO A 336 4.81 -3.51 45.04
N VAL A 337 5.11 -2.23 44.94
CA VAL A 337 5.63 -1.43 46.05
C VAL A 337 4.58 -1.37 47.14
N ARG A 338 4.82 -2.09 48.25
CA ARG A 338 4.11 -1.96 49.50
C ARG A 338 4.39 -0.59 50.10
N HIS A 339 3.41 0.24 50.21
CA HIS A 339 3.39 1.32 51.21
C HIS A 339 2.92 0.71 52.53
N GLY A 340 3.86 0.64 53.46
CA GLY A 340 3.60 0.36 54.88
C GLY A 340 3.98 1.56 55.72
N SER A 341 3.05 1.94 56.59
CA SER A 341 3.10 2.81 57.79
C SER A 341 3.71 4.19 57.61
#